data_b742c3b0f603f322928d756a4b53d160
#
_entry.id   b742c3b0f603f322928d756a4b53d160
#
_cell.length_a   1.000
_cell.length_b   1.000
_cell.length_c   1.000
_cell.angle_alpha   90.00
_cell.angle_beta   90.00
_cell.angle_gamma   90.00
#
_symmetry.space_group_name_H-M   'P 1'
#
loop_
_entity.id
_entity.type
_entity.pdbx_description
1 polymer ?
#
loop_
_entity_poly.entity_id
_entity_poly.type
_entity_poly.pdbx_seq_one_letter_code
_entity_poly.pdbx_strand_id
1 'polypeptide(L)'
;MQGFGKRDFLKLAAAGSATSLMGIPMQALAQAAKGGVVVIGTTQKPRHLNSAVQSGIATMMPSAQLFASPIRMDANWKPQPYLAERWDLSPDNRSVTLYLRKDAVFHDGKPITAEDVKFSIETIRDNHPFKTMYGPVNAVTISDPHTAVVRLSEPHPALLLAMSTSLTPIIPKHIFGDGTDVKVHPRNANPVGSGPFKLVEFKPGEFIVMERFDKFFLKGAPKLDRIIVREFKDSSSMMLAFERGEIDVHSELTDAGLIERAKKNTNVSVTRMAPAIGPLIWLAFNTKSPKLSDKRVRQAINFALDKKYLTDTLLGKVHGRSTGPIASGSPYYEPQVEKYDMNLQKAAKLLDDAGYKPGANGTRLTLDLDYIPGATEGKVIQEYTKVALGKVGIEVNVRNSPDFPTWARRISSHQFDMTVDSVWNWGDPVIGVHRTWLSSNIKAGIIWSNTQNYTNSKVDELLASAGKESVMAKRKAMYSQMQKIVVDECPVAFLLEFNFNMAFNAKVQNRPAGIWGLVDGITDTSIKG
;
A
#
# COMPACT_ATOMS: atom_id res chain seq x y z
N MET A 1 48.05 51.88 28.57
CA MET A 1 47.42 51.26 27.43
C MET A 1 48.12 49.94 27.17
N GLN A 2 47.59 48.87 27.75
CA GLN A 2 48.14 47.51 27.54
C GLN A 2 47.30 46.82 26.45
N GLY A 3 48.02 46.42 25.38
CA GLY A 3 47.38 45.81 24.20
C GLY A 3 46.91 44.40 24.46
N PHE A 4 45.68 44.13 24.09
CA PHE A 4 45.11 42.80 24.03
C PHE A 4 45.80 41.99 22.92
N GLY A 5 46.36 40.83 23.28
CA GLY A 5 47.11 39.98 22.39
C GLY A 5 46.21 39.12 21.53
N LYS A 6 46.63 38.80 20.30
CA LYS A 6 45.93 37.91 19.34
C LYS A 6 45.48 36.54 19.92
N ARG A 7 46.06 36.11 21.04
CA ARG A 7 45.68 34.86 21.72
C ARG A 7 44.37 34.95 22.51
N ASP A 8 44.00 36.16 22.99
CA ASP A 8 42.76 36.35 23.75
C ASP A 8 41.54 36.48 22.84
N PHE A 9 41.75 36.95 21.59
CA PHE A 9 40.70 36.98 20.57
C PHE A 9 40.34 35.59 20.08
N LEU A 10 41.28 34.65 20.03
CA LEU A 10 41.02 33.25 19.66
C LEU A 10 40.30 32.44 20.76
N LYS A 11 40.43 32.84 22.02
CA LYS A 11 39.72 32.21 23.13
C LYS A 11 38.27 32.69 23.27
N LEU A 12 37.97 33.93 22.90
CA LEU A 12 36.56 34.42 22.85
C LEU A 12 35.81 33.96 21.60
N ALA A 13 36.52 33.77 20.48
CA ALA A 13 35.90 33.24 19.27
C ALA A 13 35.55 31.74 19.37
N ALA A 14 36.18 30.98 20.27
CA ALA A 14 35.89 29.57 20.51
C ALA A 14 34.71 29.32 21.49
N ALA A 15 34.24 30.34 22.20
CA ALA A 15 33.16 30.24 23.17
C ALA A 15 31.82 30.82 22.67
N GLY A 16 31.77 31.40 21.47
CA GLY A 16 30.63 32.17 20.98
C GLY A 16 29.94 31.65 19.72
N SER A 17 30.29 30.48 19.18
CA SER A 17 29.72 30.02 17.89
C SER A 17 29.53 28.50 17.76
N ALA A 18 29.17 27.83 18.86
CA ALA A 18 28.82 26.39 18.86
C ALA A 18 27.41 26.15 19.38
N THR A 19 26.49 27.09 19.29
CA THR A 19 25.06 26.90 19.51
C THR A 19 24.30 26.97 18.19
N SER A 20 24.87 26.38 17.13
CA SER A 20 24.16 26.12 15.89
C SER A 20 23.84 24.63 15.81
N LEU A 21 22.57 24.29 16.01
CA LEU A 21 21.91 23.13 15.38
C LEU A 21 22.63 21.76 15.53
N MET A 22 23.08 21.40 16.73
CA MET A 22 23.20 19.99 17.04
C MET A 22 21.78 19.47 17.30
N GLY A 23 21.17 18.88 16.29
CA GLY A 23 20.00 18.01 16.48
C GLY A 23 20.34 17.07 17.65
N ILE A 24 19.42 16.92 18.58
CA ILE A 24 19.57 15.99 19.72
C ILE A 24 20.03 14.66 19.13
N PRO A 25 21.19 14.10 19.54
CA PRO A 25 21.64 12.85 18.96
C PRO A 25 20.55 11.82 19.11
N MET A 26 20.20 11.09 18.05
CA MET A 26 19.13 10.09 18.01
C MET A 26 19.26 9.09 19.18
N GLN A 27 20.47 8.81 19.64
CA GLN A 27 20.78 8.01 20.83
C GLN A 27 20.27 8.63 22.15
N ALA A 28 20.27 9.96 22.27
CA ALA A 28 19.73 10.62 23.47
C ALA A 28 18.21 10.56 23.55
N LEU A 29 17.52 10.51 22.41
CA LEU A 29 16.07 10.29 22.33
C LEU A 29 15.69 8.84 22.71
N ALA A 30 16.60 7.87 22.58
CA ALA A 30 16.36 6.46 22.88
C ALA A 30 16.60 6.11 24.37
N GLN A 31 17.35 6.91 25.12
CA GLN A 31 17.85 6.53 26.46
C GLN A 31 16.90 6.76 27.64
N ALA A 32 15.74 7.39 27.48
CA ALA A 32 14.91 7.85 28.62
C ALA A 32 13.58 7.11 28.82
N ALA A 33 13.34 5.96 28.16
CA ALA A 33 12.02 5.34 28.09
C ALA A 33 11.92 4.05 28.90
N LYS A 34 10.94 3.94 29.83
CA LYS A 34 10.68 2.73 30.65
C LYS A 34 10.07 1.59 29.83
N GLY A 35 9.24 1.86 28.83
CA GLY A 35 8.59 0.88 27.95
C GLY A 35 9.36 0.58 26.67
N GLY A 36 10.48 1.28 26.46
CA GLY A 36 11.37 1.07 25.32
C GLY A 36 11.00 1.89 24.08
N VAL A 37 11.98 1.99 23.18
CA VAL A 37 11.89 2.70 21.91
C VAL A 37 12.08 1.72 20.76
N VAL A 38 11.22 1.77 19.75
CA VAL A 38 11.41 1.07 18.47
C VAL A 38 11.81 2.07 17.39
N VAL A 39 12.89 1.79 16.70
CA VAL A 39 13.34 2.56 15.53
C VAL A 39 13.04 1.75 14.26
N ILE A 40 12.15 2.28 13.42
CA ILE A 40 11.74 1.67 12.14
C ILE A 40 12.44 2.40 11.00
N GLY A 41 13.24 1.70 10.23
CA GLY A 41 13.81 2.23 8.99
C GLY A 41 12.84 2.06 7.82
N THR A 42 12.75 3.08 6.96
CA THR A 42 11.94 3.04 5.72
C THR A 42 12.61 3.85 4.61
N THR A 43 12.37 3.47 3.35
CA THR A 43 12.70 4.30 2.18
C THR A 43 11.49 5.12 1.70
N GLN A 44 10.33 4.90 2.31
CA GLN A 44 9.08 5.60 1.99
C GLN A 44 9.08 7.00 2.60
N LYS A 45 8.67 7.99 1.81
CA LYS A 45 8.66 9.41 2.20
C LYS A 45 7.25 9.96 2.19
N PRO A 46 6.61 10.13 3.36
CA PRO A 46 5.28 10.70 3.42
C PRO A 46 5.31 12.20 3.10
N ARG A 47 4.32 12.67 2.33
CA ARG A 47 4.10 14.11 2.12
C ARG A 47 3.50 14.75 3.37
N HIS A 48 2.67 14.00 4.05
CA HIS A 48 2.00 14.34 5.30
C HIS A 48 1.53 13.06 6.01
N LEU A 49 0.93 13.17 7.20
CA LEU A 49 0.66 12.06 8.12
C LEU A 49 -0.84 11.71 8.23
N ASN A 50 -1.71 12.27 7.38
CA ASN A 50 -3.16 12.02 7.41
C ASN A 50 -3.61 11.08 6.30
N SER A 51 -3.88 9.81 6.63
CA SER A 51 -4.38 8.83 5.66
C SER A 51 -5.88 8.94 5.35
N ALA A 52 -6.63 9.89 5.94
CA ALA A 52 -8.01 10.16 5.53
C ALA A 52 -8.11 10.76 4.11
N VAL A 53 -7.04 11.40 3.64
CA VAL A 53 -7.03 12.10 2.35
C VAL A 53 -5.92 11.62 1.41
N GLN A 54 -5.05 10.72 1.85
CA GLN A 54 -3.97 10.18 1.05
C GLN A 54 -3.77 8.69 1.30
N SER A 55 -3.63 7.92 0.23
CA SER A 55 -3.24 6.51 0.27
C SER A 55 -1.72 6.32 0.18
N GLY A 56 -1.29 5.08 0.42
CA GLY A 56 0.10 4.65 0.29
C GLY A 56 0.76 4.38 1.64
N ILE A 57 1.66 3.39 1.66
CA ILE A 57 2.34 2.89 2.87
C ILE A 57 3.06 4.01 3.61
N ALA A 58 3.71 4.93 2.87
CA ALA A 58 4.43 6.06 3.42
C ALA A 58 3.59 6.87 4.43
N THR A 59 2.34 7.20 4.06
CA THR A 59 1.41 7.94 4.93
C THR A 59 0.67 7.02 5.89
N MET A 60 0.25 5.83 5.46
CA MET A 60 -0.58 4.93 6.26
C MET A 60 0.17 4.37 7.47
N MET A 61 1.46 4.07 7.37
CA MET A 61 2.24 3.52 8.47
C MET A 61 2.30 4.48 9.69
N PRO A 62 2.74 5.73 9.59
CA PRO A 62 2.67 6.66 10.72
C PRO A 62 1.22 7.03 11.10
N SER A 63 0.31 7.15 10.13
CA SER A 63 -1.09 7.47 10.38
C SER A 63 -1.77 6.44 11.27
N ALA A 64 -1.51 5.15 11.08
CA ALA A 64 -2.05 4.07 11.91
C ALA A 64 -1.59 4.12 13.37
N GLN A 65 -0.47 4.79 13.66
CA GLN A 65 -0.01 5.02 15.03
C GLN A 65 -0.63 6.29 15.64
N LEU A 66 -0.89 7.29 14.79
CA LEU A 66 -1.41 8.60 15.21
C LEU A 66 -2.93 8.64 15.32
N PHE A 67 -3.65 7.78 14.59
CA PHE A 67 -5.10 7.77 14.56
C PHE A 67 -5.66 6.39 14.87
N ALA A 68 -6.72 6.35 15.67
CA ALA A 68 -7.56 5.17 15.81
C ALA A 68 -8.54 5.07 14.64
N SER A 69 -9.09 3.86 14.44
CA SER A 69 -10.16 3.57 13.51
C SER A 69 -11.40 3.07 14.25
N PRO A 70 -12.57 2.98 13.61
CA PRO A 70 -13.74 2.38 14.25
C PRO A 70 -13.48 0.96 14.75
N ILE A 71 -12.85 0.10 13.94
CA ILE A 71 -12.54 -1.29 14.27
C ILE A 71 -11.11 -1.65 13.86
N ARG A 72 -10.62 -2.80 14.32
CA ARG A 72 -9.37 -3.45 13.84
C ARG A 72 -9.69 -4.76 13.15
N MET A 73 -8.72 -5.31 12.43
CA MET A 73 -8.81 -6.65 11.84
C MET A 73 -7.74 -7.56 12.44
N ASP A 74 -8.09 -8.79 12.78
CA ASP A 74 -7.10 -9.78 13.21
C ASP A 74 -6.42 -10.48 12.00
N ALA A 75 -5.47 -11.38 12.29
CA ALA A 75 -4.75 -12.14 11.27
C ALA A 75 -5.66 -13.07 10.43
N ASN A 76 -6.86 -13.38 10.91
CA ASN A 76 -7.84 -14.24 10.25
C ASN A 76 -8.92 -13.45 9.51
N TRP A 77 -8.70 -12.15 9.24
CA TRP A 77 -9.64 -11.26 8.57
C TRP A 77 -10.94 -11.02 9.34
N LYS A 78 -10.95 -11.23 10.64
CA LYS A 78 -12.13 -11.01 11.49
C LYS A 78 -12.07 -9.61 12.10
N PRO A 79 -13.17 -8.84 12.04
CA PRO A 79 -13.26 -7.54 12.68
C PRO A 79 -13.21 -7.68 14.20
N GLN A 80 -12.48 -6.79 14.85
CA GLN A 80 -12.24 -6.73 16.29
C GLN A 80 -12.62 -5.35 16.85
N PRO A 81 -13.16 -5.26 18.07
CA PRO A 81 -13.42 -3.99 18.74
C PRO A 81 -12.16 -3.10 18.82
N TYR A 82 -12.38 -1.79 18.60
CA TYR A 82 -11.32 -0.78 18.77
C TYR A 82 -11.91 0.50 19.33
N LEU A 83 -12.11 1.58 18.52
CA LEU A 83 -12.84 2.76 18.99
C LEU A 83 -14.33 2.44 19.19
N ALA A 84 -14.93 1.62 18.32
CA ALA A 84 -16.21 1.01 18.58
C ALA A 84 -16.01 -0.24 19.44
N GLU A 85 -16.72 -0.31 20.57
CA GLU A 85 -16.73 -1.49 21.45
C GLU A 85 -17.52 -2.65 20.86
N ARG A 86 -18.53 -2.33 20.08
CA ARG A 86 -19.37 -3.26 19.32
C ARG A 86 -20.05 -2.56 18.15
N TRP A 87 -20.61 -3.35 17.27
CA TRP A 87 -21.44 -2.87 16.16
C TRP A 87 -22.57 -3.87 15.86
N ASP A 88 -23.66 -3.35 15.29
CA ASP A 88 -24.79 -4.14 14.83
C ASP A 88 -25.01 -3.91 13.33
N LEU A 89 -25.18 -4.99 12.58
CA LEU A 89 -25.60 -4.94 11.18
C LEU A 89 -27.12 -5.07 11.12
N SER A 90 -27.78 -4.23 10.29
CA SER A 90 -29.22 -4.42 10.02
C SER A 90 -29.46 -5.73 9.27
N PRO A 91 -30.67 -6.33 9.40
CA PRO A 91 -30.99 -7.60 8.74
C PRO A 91 -30.86 -7.57 7.21
N ASP A 92 -31.08 -6.39 6.59
CA ASP A 92 -30.93 -6.16 5.15
C ASP A 92 -29.50 -5.77 4.74
N ASN A 93 -28.55 -5.73 5.67
CA ASN A 93 -27.16 -5.30 5.49
C ASN A 93 -27.01 -3.89 4.88
N ARG A 94 -27.98 -3.00 5.09
CA ARG A 94 -27.97 -1.61 4.61
C ARG A 94 -27.68 -0.58 5.70
N SER A 95 -27.40 -1.01 6.91
CA SER A 95 -26.84 -0.13 7.93
C SER A 95 -25.93 -0.85 8.90
N VAL A 96 -24.96 -0.09 9.44
CA VAL A 96 -24.09 -0.51 10.53
C VAL A 96 -24.22 0.52 11.64
N THR A 97 -24.63 0.08 12.83
CA THR A 97 -24.63 0.90 14.03
C THR A 97 -23.34 0.67 14.79
N LEU A 98 -22.55 1.72 15.00
CA LEU A 98 -21.30 1.68 15.76
C LEU A 98 -21.56 2.27 17.16
N TYR A 99 -21.17 1.52 18.20
CA TYR A 99 -21.24 1.95 19.59
C TYR A 99 -19.83 2.26 20.10
N LEU A 100 -19.57 3.55 20.28
CA LEU A 100 -18.23 4.06 20.58
C LEU A 100 -17.91 4.00 22.06
N ARG A 101 -16.62 3.87 22.38
CA ARG A 101 -16.09 4.06 23.73
C ARG A 101 -16.40 5.47 24.23
N LYS A 102 -16.81 5.57 25.50
CA LYS A 102 -17.11 6.85 26.14
C LYS A 102 -15.88 7.52 26.75
N ASP A 103 -14.80 6.77 26.95
CA ASP A 103 -13.55 7.23 27.56
C ASP A 103 -12.47 7.60 26.53
N ALA A 104 -12.76 7.50 25.23
CA ALA A 104 -11.83 7.83 24.18
C ALA A 104 -11.70 9.34 23.98
N VAL A 105 -10.46 9.82 23.94
CA VAL A 105 -10.14 11.25 23.71
C VAL A 105 -9.07 11.41 22.64
N PHE A 106 -9.09 12.55 21.94
CA PHE A 106 -8.00 12.98 21.07
C PHE A 106 -6.74 13.35 21.86
N HIS A 107 -5.60 13.51 21.17
CA HIS A 107 -4.33 13.88 21.78
C HIS A 107 -4.35 15.25 22.48
N ASP A 108 -5.27 16.13 22.11
CA ASP A 108 -5.52 17.41 22.79
C ASP A 108 -6.48 17.30 24.00
N GLY A 109 -6.97 16.11 24.28
CA GLY A 109 -7.84 15.81 25.43
C GLY A 109 -9.33 16.02 25.16
N LYS A 110 -9.76 16.45 23.97
CA LYS A 110 -11.18 16.54 23.62
C LYS A 110 -11.77 15.14 23.41
N PRO A 111 -13.03 14.88 23.84
CA PRO A 111 -13.67 13.58 23.64
C PRO A 111 -13.87 13.27 22.18
N ILE A 112 -13.74 11.97 21.82
CA ILE A 112 -14.07 11.45 20.50
C ILE A 112 -15.55 11.09 20.49
N THR A 113 -16.29 11.61 19.52
CA THR A 113 -17.73 11.43 19.41
C THR A 113 -18.16 10.85 18.07
N ALA A 114 -19.44 10.51 17.97
CA ALA A 114 -20.06 10.07 16.72
C ALA A 114 -19.98 11.13 15.60
N GLU A 115 -19.87 12.43 15.97
CA GLU A 115 -19.64 13.52 15.02
C GLU A 115 -18.28 13.41 14.32
N ASP A 116 -17.24 12.96 15.04
CA ASP A 116 -15.91 12.76 14.46
C ASP A 116 -15.88 11.53 13.54
N VAL A 117 -16.59 10.47 13.91
CA VAL A 117 -16.76 9.28 13.05
C VAL A 117 -17.50 9.64 11.76
N LYS A 118 -18.61 10.38 11.86
CA LYS A 118 -19.33 10.89 10.70
C LYS A 118 -18.43 11.73 9.81
N PHE A 119 -17.77 12.73 10.39
CA PHE A 119 -16.88 13.63 9.66
C PHE A 119 -15.76 12.87 8.94
N SER A 120 -15.15 11.89 9.61
CA SER A 120 -14.05 11.09 9.04
C SER A 120 -14.53 10.24 7.87
N ILE A 121 -15.65 9.52 8.01
CA ILE A 121 -16.22 8.69 6.93
C ILE A 121 -16.61 9.56 5.73
N GLU A 122 -17.27 10.68 5.94
CA GLU A 122 -17.67 11.61 4.87
C GLU A 122 -16.45 12.23 4.20
N THR A 123 -15.43 12.65 4.97
CA THR A 123 -14.15 13.13 4.42
C THR A 123 -13.49 12.11 3.51
N ILE A 124 -13.39 10.85 3.94
CA ILE A 124 -12.79 9.77 3.17
C ILE A 124 -13.62 9.48 1.92
N ARG A 125 -14.94 9.36 2.03
CA ARG A 125 -15.86 9.14 0.90
C ARG A 125 -15.68 10.20 -0.19
N ASP A 126 -15.47 11.44 0.19
CA ASP A 126 -15.45 12.56 -0.75
C ASP A 126 -14.03 12.84 -1.29
N ASN A 127 -12.97 12.56 -0.53
CA ASN A 127 -11.62 13.03 -0.81
C ASN A 127 -10.55 11.93 -0.99
N HIS A 128 -10.72 10.73 -0.40
CA HIS A 128 -9.67 9.71 -0.43
C HIS A 128 -9.50 9.09 -1.82
N PRO A 129 -8.28 8.73 -2.27
CA PRO A 129 -8.06 8.02 -3.53
C PRO A 129 -8.85 6.71 -3.67
N PHE A 130 -9.13 6.01 -2.56
CA PHE A 130 -9.97 4.80 -2.51
C PHE A 130 -11.40 5.08 -2.04
N LYS A 131 -11.93 6.25 -2.34
CA LYS A 131 -13.30 6.69 -1.95
C LYS A 131 -14.41 5.71 -2.31
N THR A 132 -14.20 4.87 -3.33
CA THR A 132 -15.14 3.81 -3.72
C THR A 132 -15.41 2.80 -2.59
N MET A 133 -14.51 2.66 -1.61
CA MET A 133 -14.72 1.83 -0.42
C MET A 133 -15.89 2.33 0.47
N TYR A 134 -16.30 3.58 0.29
CA TYR A 134 -17.46 4.18 0.93
C TYR A 134 -18.53 4.60 -0.08
N GLY A 135 -18.43 4.15 -1.35
CA GLY A 135 -19.37 4.51 -2.41
C GLY A 135 -20.84 4.26 -2.07
N PRO A 136 -21.23 3.12 -1.46
CA PRO A 136 -22.58 2.86 -1.04
C PRO A 136 -23.06 3.67 0.19
N VAL A 137 -22.18 4.39 0.91
CA VAL A 137 -22.58 5.18 2.08
C VAL A 137 -23.31 6.43 1.63
N ASN A 138 -24.61 6.49 1.90
CA ASN A 138 -25.45 7.62 1.58
C ASN A 138 -25.62 8.61 2.73
N ALA A 139 -25.52 8.14 3.98
CA ALA A 139 -25.57 8.99 5.16
C ALA A 139 -24.86 8.35 6.36
N VAL A 140 -24.33 9.18 7.25
CA VAL A 140 -23.98 8.81 8.61
C VAL A 140 -24.83 9.64 9.55
N THR A 141 -25.72 8.99 10.31
CA THR A 141 -26.62 9.64 11.27
C THR A 141 -26.13 9.39 12.69
N ILE A 142 -26.38 10.34 13.58
CA ILE A 142 -25.95 10.31 14.97
C ILE A 142 -27.20 10.13 15.84
N SER A 143 -27.23 9.05 16.63
CA SER A 143 -28.32 8.78 17.57
C SER A 143 -28.08 9.45 18.92
N ASP A 144 -26.81 9.43 19.35
CA ASP A 144 -26.30 10.08 20.56
C ASP A 144 -24.78 10.32 20.39
N PRO A 145 -24.10 11.00 21.33
CA PRO A 145 -22.67 11.33 21.20
C PRO A 145 -21.75 10.13 20.98
N HIS A 146 -22.19 8.90 21.31
CA HIS A 146 -21.38 7.68 21.19
C HIS A 146 -22.01 6.62 20.28
N THR A 147 -23.05 6.97 19.51
CA THR A 147 -23.71 6.03 18.60
C THR A 147 -23.84 6.64 17.20
N ALA A 148 -23.09 6.10 16.24
CA ALA A 148 -23.15 6.48 14.84
C ALA A 148 -23.80 5.36 14.00
N VAL A 149 -24.73 5.72 13.12
CA VAL A 149 -25.37 4.79 12.19
C VAL A 149 -24.95 5.11 10.76
N VAL A 150 -24.17 4.22 10.17
CA VAL A 150 -23.75 4.32 8.76
C VAL A 150 -24.81 3.67 7.90
N ARG A 151 -25.45 4.46 7.03
CA ARG A 151 -26.53 4.02 6.14
C ARG A 151 -26.02 3.83 4.72
N LEU A 152 -26.49 2.76 4.06
CA LEU A 152 -26.05 2.34 2.75
C LEU A 152 -27.21 2.34 1.76
N SER A 153 -26.94 2.76 0.53
CA SER A 153 -27.88 2.63 -0.60
C SER A 153 -28.09 1.16 -1.00
N GLU A 154 -27.10 0.31 -0.76
CA GLU A 154 -27.09 -1.12 -1.08
C GLU A 154 -26.17 -1.89 -0.10
N PRO A 155 -26.32 -3.21 0.06
CA PRO A 155 -25.40 -3.99 0.90
C PRO A 155 -23.94 -3.80 0.50
N HIS A 156 -23.06 -3.70 1.49
CA HIS A 156 -21.63 -3.47 1.27
C HIS A 156 -20.76 -4.36 2.19
N PRO A 157 -20.48 -5.61 1.79
CA PRO A 157 -19.79 -6.57 2.64
C PRO A 157 -18.33 -6.19 2.97
N ALA A 158 -17.73 -5.25 2.22
CA ALA A 158 -16.40 -4.74 2.51
C ALA A 158 -16.38 -3.60 3.55
N LEU A 159 -17.55 -3.15 4.04
CA LEU A 159 -17.64 -1.96 4.88
C LEU A 159 -16.86 -2.07 6.18
N LEU A 160 -16.94 -3.22 6.89
CA LEU A 160 -16.19 -3.40 8.13
C LEU A 160 -14.67 -3.40 7.88
N LEU A 161 -14.21 -3.99 6.76
CA LEU A 161 -12.80 -3.91 6.39
C LEU A 161 -12.39 -2.46 6.06
N ALA A 162 -13.23 -1.72 5.34
CA ALA A 162 -12.99 -0.30 5.06
C ALA A 162 -12.86 0.54 6.34
N MET A 163 -13.57 0.19 7.41
CA MET A 163 -13.51 0.85 8.73
C MET A 163 -12.28 0.49 9.58
N SER A 164 -11.32 -0.28 9.04
CA SER A 164 -10.14 -0.72 9.79
C SER A 164 -9.01 0.32 9.78
N THR A 165 -8.02 0.10 10.64
CA THR A 165 -6.94 1.03 11.00
C THR A 165 -6.23 1.65 9.80
N SER A 166 -5.90 0.86 8.79
CA SER A 166 -5.18 1.35 7.61
C SER A 166 -6.02 2.24 6.68
N LEU A 167 -7.35 2.14 6.74
CA LEU A 167 -8.24 2.72 5.74
C LEU A 167 -9.10 3.87 6.29
N THR A 168 -9.40 3.86 7.59
CA THR A 168 -10.31 4.86 8.18
C THR A 168 -9.75 5.43 9.49
N PRO A 169 -8.82 6.38 9.40
CA PRO A 169 -8.41 7.16 10.56
C PRO A 169 -9.56 8.05 11.03
N ILE A 170 -9.80 8.09 12.34
CA ILE A 170 -10.75 9.04 12.95
C ILE A 170 -10.03 10.35 13.22
N ILE A 171 -10.36 11.36 12.43
CA ILE A 171 -9.79 12.70 12.49
C ILE A 171 -10.70 13.66 13.25
N PRO A 172 -10.16 14.63 14.01
CA PRO A 172 -10.95 15.54 14.83
C PRO A 172 -11.71 16.57 13.98
N LYS A 173 -13.05 16.52 14.02
CA LYS A 173 -13.93 17.49 13.34
C LYS A 173 -13.64 18.93 13.79
N HIS A 174 -13.33 19.13 15.07
CA HIS A 174 -13.04 20.46 15.62
C HIS A 174 -11.74 21.10 15.09
N ILE A 175 -10.91 20.33 14.37
CA ILE A 175 -9.69 20.83 13.71
C ILE A 175 -9.91 20.87 12.21
N PHE A 176 -10.27 19.74 11.59
CA PHE A 176 -10.36 19.61 10.15
C PHE A 176 -11.69 20.11 9.55
N GLY A 177 -12.67 20.43 10.40
CA GLY A 177 -13.97 20.97 10.00
C GLY A 177 -14.06 22.50 10.03
N ASP A 178 -12.94 23.21 9.93
CA ASP A 178 -12.82 24.67 9.98
C ASP A 178 -13.16 25.36 8.64
N GLY A 179 -13.49 24.57 7.59
CA GLY A 179 -13.78 25.07 6.24
C GLY A 179 -12.58 25.05 5.29
N THR A 180 -11.37 24.77 5.78
CA THR A 180 -10.19 24.57 4.92
C THR A 180 -10.31 23.26 4.15
N ASP A 181 -9.88 23.24 2.87
CA ASP A 181 -9.82 21.98 2.10
C ASP A 181 -8.92 20.96 2.83
N VAL A 182 -9.53 19.85 3.27
CA VAL A 182 -8.86 18.80 4.05
C VAL A 182 -7.63 18.22 3.35
N LYS A 183 -7.57 18.24 2.02
CA LYS A 183 -6.43 17.71 1.24
C LYS A 183 -5.16 18.55 1.39
N VAL A 184 -5.30 19.83 1.67
CA VAL A 184 -4.19 20.78 1.82
C VAL A 184 -4.13 21.40 3.22
N HIS A 185 -4.92 20.87 4.16
CA HIS A 185 -5.00 21.39 5.51
C HIS A 185 -3.63 21.32 6.22
N PRO A 186 -3.14 22.43 6.87
CA PRO A 186 -1.82 22.46 7.50
C PRO A 186 -1.59 21.38 8.56
N ARG A 187 -2.68 20.99 9.27
CA ARG A 187 -2.63 19.92 10.28
C ARG A 187 -2.40 18.52 9.71
N ASN A 188 -2.41 18.33 8.41
CA ASN A 188 -2.01 17.05 7.81
C ASN A 188 -0.55 16.70 8.10
N ALA A 189 0.36 17.69 8.24
CA ALA A 189 1.76 17.49 8.58
C ALA A 189 2.02 17.47 10.10
N ASN A 190 1.12 18.07 10.89
CA ASN A 190 1.22 18.11 12.36
C ASN A 190 -0.14 17.79 12.99
N PRO A 191 -0.62 16.54 12.86
CA PRO A 191 -1.96 16.17 13.26
C PRO A 191 -2.11 16.05 14.79
N VAL A 192 -3.27 16.43 15.28
CA VAL A 192 -3.84 15.95 16.53
C VAL A 192 -4.61 14.67 16.19
N GLY A 193 -4.20 13.56 16.72
CA GLY A 193 -4.76 12.25 16.41
C GLY A 193 -5.61 11.67 17.54
N SER A 194 -6.08 10.45 17.30
CA SER A 194 -6.90 9.64 18.20
C SER A 194 -6.24 8.30 18.57
N GLY A 195 -5.02 8.07 18.07
CA GLY A 195 -4.32 6.80 18.12
C GLY A 195 -3.46 6.58 19.37
N PRO A 196 -2.76 5.44 19.42
CA PRO A 196 -1.95 5.05 20.58
C PRO A 196 -0.70 5.91 20.80
N PHE A 197 -0.24 6.59 19.77
CA PHE A 197 0.92 7.49 19.85
C PHE A 197 0.55 8.87 19.35
N LYS A 198 1.16 9.91 19.92
CA LYS A 198 1.03 11.29 19.47
C LYS A 198 2.31 11.77 18.81
N LEU A 199 2.18 12.66 17.84
CA LEU A 199 3.32 13.24 17.13
C LEU A 199 4.14 14.13 18.07
N VAL A 200 5.46 13.96 18.05
CA VAL A 200 6.43 14.84 18.68
C VAL A 200 7.09 15.71 17.62
N GLU A 201 7.58 15.09 16.53
CA GLU A 201 8.25 15.81 15.45
C GLU A 201 8.11 15.05 14.13
N PHE A 202 7.90 15.79 13.05
CA PHE A 202 7.98 15.30 11.68
C PHE A 202 8.93 16.17 10.90
N LYS A 203 10.05 15.60 10.49
CA LYS A 203 11.05 16.23 9.63
C LYS A 203 11.09 15.47 8.30
N PRO A 204 10.41 15.97 7.26
CA PRO A 204 10.32 15.28 5.97
C PRO A 204 11.70 14.99 5.38
N GLY A 205 11.90 13.76 4.91
CA GLY A 205 13.17 13.28 4.37
C GLY A 205 14.18 12.79 5.42
N GLU A 206 13.87 12.89 6.72
CA GLU A 206 14.76 12.46 7.79
C GLU A 206 14.08 11.51 8.78
N PHE A 207 13.04 11.97 9.51
CA PHE A 207 12.40 11.14 10.53
C PHE A 207 11.01 11.62 10.96
N ILE A 208 10.28 10.69 11.62
CA ILE A 208 9.05 10.97 12.37
C ILE A 208 9.26 10.43 13.78
N VAL A 209 9.04 11.25 14.79
CA VAL A 209 9.08 10.86 16.21
C VAL A 209 7.67 10.90 16.78
N MET A 210 7.26 9.79 17.37
CA MET A 210 5.96 9.63 18.02
C MET A 210 6.17 9.09 19.44
N GLU A 211 5.44 9.63 20.40
CA GLU A 211 5.50 9.18 21.79
C GLU A 211 4.17 8.59 22.25
N ARG A 212 4.20 7.74 23.26
CA ARG A 212 3.03 7.13 23.89
C ARG A 212 1.99 8.18 24.24
N PHE A 213 0.74 7.85 24.00
CA PHE A 213 -0.39 8.61 24.49
C PHE A 213 -0.98 7.90 25.73
N ASP A 214 -0.65 8.41 26.94
CA ASP A 214 -1.02 7.76 28.21
C ASP A 214 -2.54 7.69 28.44
N LYS A 215 -3.33 8.56 27.79
CA LYS A 215 -4.81 8.55 27.84
C LYS A 215 -5.44 7.70 26.73
N PHE A 216 -4.65 6.84 26.08
CA PHE A 216 -5.20 5.96 25.06
C PHE A 216 -6.21 4.97 25.67
N PHE A 217 -7.34 4.78 25.01
CA PHE A 217 -8.50 4.07 25.56
C PHE A 217 -8.28 2.56 25.81
N LEU A 218 -7.28 1.92 25.19
CA LEU A 218 -6.94 0.53 25.49
C LEU A 218 -6.01 0.47 26.71
N LYS A 219 -6.51 -0.06 27.83
CA LYS A 219 -5.75 -0.17 29.06
C LYS A 219 -4.47 -0.98 28.88
N GLY A 220 -3.35 -0.42 29.34
CA GLY A 220 -2.04 -1.04 29.27
C GLY A 220 -1.42 -1.06 27.87
N ALA A 221 -1.96 -0.31 26.93
CA ALA A 221 -1.41 -0.07 25.60
C ALA A 221 -1.26 1.43 25.36
N PRO A 222 -0.33 1.84 24.46
CA PRO A 222 0.68 0.99 23.84
C PRO A 222 1.77 0.55 24.83
N LYS A 223 2.49 -0.53 24.50
CA LYS A 223 3.59 -1.05 25.35
C LYS A 223 4.87 -0.22 25.22
N LEU A 224 5.13 0.30 24.03
CA LEU A 224 6.27 1.17 23.75
C LEU A 224 6.05 2.58 24.29
N ASP A 225 7.13 3.24 24.69
CA ASP A 225 7.09 4.67 25.03
C ASP A 225 7.25 5.55 23.81
N ARG A 226 7.96 5.06 22.77
CA ARG A 226 8.27 5.86 21.59
C ARG A 226 8.46 5.00 20.35
N ILE A 227 8.06 5.56 19.21
CA ILE A 227 8.36 5.06 17.86
C ILE A 227 9.14 6.14 17.14
N ILE A 228 10.25 5.76 16.52
CA ILE A 228 11.00 6.62 15.60
C ILE A 228 10.96 5.96 14.23
N VAL A 229 10.38 6.62 13.23
CA VAL A 229 10.48 6.21 11.84
C VAL A 229 11.60 7.00 11.21
N ARG A 230 12.67 6.33 10.78
CA ARG A 230 13.84 6.94 10.15
C ARG A 230 13.82 6.71 8.65
N GLU A 231 13.90 7.80 7.87
CA GLU A 231 13.89 7.73 6.41
C GLU A 231 15.31 7.53 5.87
N PHE A 232 15.46 6.63 4.90
CA PHE A 232 16.71 6.32 4.24
C PHE A 232 16.63 6.62 2.74
N LYS A 233 17.78 6.86 2.13
CA LYS A 233 17.84 7.08 0.68
C LYS A 233 17.56 5.80 -0.11
N ASP A 234 18.04 4.68 0.39
CA ASP A 234 17.96 3.37 -0.25
C ASP A 234 18.01 2.21 0.77
N SER A 235 17.63 1.03 0.31
CA SER A 235 17.56 -0.19 1.14
C SER A 235 18.94 -0.68 1.61
N SER A 236 20.01 -0.38 0.87
CA SER A 236 21.38 -0.78 1.26
C SER A 236 21.89 0.02 2.44
N SER A 237 21.72 1.34 2.44
CA SER A 237 22.05 2.21 3.58
C SER A 237 21.20 1.88 4.81
N MET A 238 19.92 1.54 4.60
CA MET A 238 19.03 1.09 5.67
C MET A 238 19.47 -0.25 6.26
N MET A 239 19.94 -1.21 5.43
CA MET A 239 20.48 -2.49 5.91
C MET A 239 21.74 -2.30 6.75
N LEU A 240 22.65 -1.41 6.36
CA LEU A 240 23.85 -1.09 7.17
C LEU A 240 23.45 -0.54 8.54
N ALA A 241 22.47 0.35 8.62
CA ALA A 241 21.97 0.90 9.89
C ALA A 241 21.29 -0.22 10.73
N PHE A 242 20.57 -1.14 10.11
CA PHE A 242 19.95 -2.28 10.77
C PHE A 242 20.99 -3.22 11.39
N GLU A 243 22.05 -3.56 10.67
CA GLU A 243 23.15 -4.42 11.16
C GLU A 243 23.94 -3.77 12.29
N ARG A 244 24.08 -2.44 12.29
CA ARG A 244 24.73 -1.67 13.37
C ARG A 244 23.83 -1.51 14.60
N GLY A 245 22.56 -1.97 14.51
CA GLY A 245 21.57 -1.78 15.58
C GLY A 245 21.08 -0.34 15.73
N GLU A 246 21.29 0.51 14.72
CA GLU A 246 20.78 1.88 14.70
C GLU A 246 19.28 1.94 14.42
N ILE A 247 18.73 0.90 13.82
CA ILE A 247 17.30 0.66 13.65
C ILE A 247 16.95 -0.78 14.08
N ASP A 248 15.72 -0.98 14.53
CA ASP A 248 15.22 -2.25 15.05
C ASP A 248 14.40 -3.03 14.04
N VAL A 249 13.85 -2.32 13.07
CA VAL A 249 13.00 -2.87 12.01
C VAL A 249 13.44 -2.30 10.67
N HIS A 250 13.73 -3.19 9.73
CA HIS A 250 13.89 -2.85 8.31
C HIS A 250 12.54 -3.13 7.63
N SER A 251 11.78 -2.10 7.30
CA SER A 251 10.37 -2.23 6.91
C SER A 251 10.14 -2.74 5.49
N GLU A 252 11.16 -2.71 4.63
CA GLU A 252 11.02 -2.98 3.19
C GLU A 252 12.23 -3.76 2.67
N LEU A 253 12.22 -5.07 2.85
CA LEU A 253 13.31 -5.94 2.42
C LEU A 253 12.87 -6.69 1.15
N THR A 254 13.22 -6.15 -0.02
CA THR A 254 12.80 -6.65 -1.34
C THR A 254 13.94 -7.20 -2.18
N ASP A 255 15.19 -6.98 -1.80
CA ASP A 255 16.39 -7.50 -2.48
C ASP A 255 16.81 -8.86 -1.92
N ALA A 256 17.05 -9.83 -2.81
CA ALA A 256 17.43 -11.20 -2.44
C ALA A 256 18.74 -11.26 -1.64
N GLY A 257 19.74 -10.48 -2.04
CA GLY A 257 21.04 -10.44 -1.37
C GLY A 257 20.93 -9.86 0.04
N LEU A 258 20.12 -8.81 0.22
CA LEU A 258 19.87 -8.21 1.52
C LEU A 258 19.04 -9.14 2.42
N ILE A 259 18.08 -9.89 1.87
CA ILE A 259 17.31 -10.90 2.63
C ILE A 259 18.25 -12.00 3.14
N GLU A 260 19.10 -12.57 2.29
CA GLU A 260 20.05 -13.60 2.69
C GLU A 260 21.09 -13.05 3.69
N ARG A 261 21.49 -11.81 3.54
CA ARG A 261 22.36 -11.11 4.49
C ARG A 261 21.68 -10.94 5.85
N ALA A 262 20.42 -10.54 5.91
CA ALA A 262 19.65 -10.44 7.14
C ALA A 262 19.47 -11.79 7.84
N LYS A 263 19.18 -12.86 7.08
CA LYS A 263 19.00 -14.21 7.61
C LYS A 263 20.25 -14.84 8.22
N LYS A 264 21.46 -14.39 7.85
CA LYS A 264 22.71 -14.85 8.46
C LYS A 264 22.85 -14.45 9.93
N ASN A 265 22.14 -13.41 10.37
CA ASN A 265 22.13 -12.99 11.75
C ASN A 265 21.03 -13.74 12.52
N THR A 266 21.41 -14.62 13.45
CA THR A 266 20.49 -15.42 14.28
C THR A 266 19.59 -14.59 15.19
N ASN A 267 19.96 -13.33 15.45
CA ASN A 267 19.16 -12.38 16.22
C ASN A 267 18.19 -11.57 15.35
N VAL A 268 18.02 -11.98 14.09
CA VAL A 268 17.09 -11.33 13.15
C VAL A 268 16.05 -12.33 12.69
N SER A 269 14.81 -11.89 12.59
CA SER A 269 13.77 -12.65 11.89
C SER A 269 13.29 -11.87 10.68
N VAL A 270 13.18 -12.57 9.56
CA VAL A 270 12.61 -12.04 8.33
C VAL A 270 11.21 -12.61 8.16
N THR A 271 10.21 -11.74 8.01
CA THR A 271 8.80 -12.12 7.83
C THR A 271 8.19 -11.39 6.65
N ARG A 272 7.29 -12.08 5.93
CA ARG A 272 6.46 -11.44 4.90
C ARG A 272 5.42 -10.56 5.56
N MET A 273 5.20 -9.36 4.98
CA MET A 273 4.29 -8.37 5.52
C MET A 273 2.91 -8.41 4.85
N ALA A 274 1.88 -8.06 5.64
CA ALA A 274 0.61 -7.49 5.21
C ALA A 274 -0.07 -8.18 4.02
N PRO A 275 -0.60 -9.40 4.17
CA PRO A 275 -1.25 -10.12 3.07
C PRO A 275 -2.45 -9.37 2.48
N ALA A 276 -3.08 -8.48 3.24
CA ALA A 276 -4.20 -7.67 2.76
C ALA A 276 -3.80 -6.62 1.72
N ILE A 277 -2.56 -6.16 1.72
CA ILE A 277 -2.10 -5.15 0.77
C ILE A 277 -2.03 -5.75 -0.64
N GLY A 278 -1.51 -6.98 -0.78
CA GLY A 278 -1.53 -7.78 -2.00
C GLY A 278 -1.05 -7.05 -3.26
N PRO A 279 0.18 -6.50 -3.28
CA PRO A 279 0.68 -5.82 -4.47
C PRO A 279 0.99 -6.83 -5.57
N LEU A 280 0.50 -6.53 -6.77
CA LEU A 280 0.74 -7.30 -7.99
C LEU A 280 1.53 -6.47 -8.97
N ILE A 281 2.51 -7.08 -9.66
CA ILE A 281 3.17 -6.48 -10.81
C ILE A 281 2.77 -7.27 -12.04
N TRP A 282 2.40 -6.56 -13.09
CA TRP A 282 2.00 -7.11 -14.36
C TRP A 282 2.58 -6.33 -15.56
N LEU A 283 2.54 -6.96 -16.72
CA LEU A 283 2.71 -6.29 -17.99
C LEU A 283 1.30 -6.00 -18.54
N ALA A 284 0.86 -4.76 -18.43
CA ALA A 284 -0.45 -4.33 -18.92
C ALA A 284 -0.41 -4.07 -20.42
N PHE A 285 -1.50 -4.41 -21.12
CA PHE A 285 -1.69 -4.22 -22.53
C PHE A 285 -2.78 -3.17 -22.78
N ASN A 286 -2.56 -2.24 -23.68
CA ASN A 286 -3.64 -1.40 -24.15
C ASN A 286 -4.51 -2.22 -25.12
N THR A 287 -5.64 -2.73 -24.64
CA THR A 287 -6.51 -3.60 -25.44
C THR A 287 -7.21 -2.89 -26.61
N LYS A 288 -7.11 -1.56 -26.69
CA LYS A 288 -7.60 -0.76 -27.82
C LYS A 288 -6.50 -0.47 -28.85
N SER A 289 -5.23 -0.76 -28.56
CA SER A 289 -4.17 -0.70 -29.58
C SER A 289 -4.49 -1.72 -30.69
N PRO A 290 -4.45 -1.33 -31.98
CA PRO A 290 -4.70 -2.26 -33.08
C PRO A 290 -3.82 -3.52 -33.04
N LYS A 291 -2.60 -3.40 -32.51
CA LYS A 291 -1.63 -4.50 -32.36
C LYS A 291 -2.01 -5.49 -31.25
N LEU A 292 -2.79 -5.05 -30.26
CA LEU A 292 -3.09 -5.79 -29.03
C LEU A 292 -4.58 -6.01 -28.79
N SER A 293 -5.44 -5.60 -29.73
CA SER A 293 -6.90 -5.81 -29.65
C SER A 293 -7.27 -7.30 -29.73
N ASP A 294 -6.55 -8.08 -30.54
CA ASP A 294 -6.75 -9.53 -30.62
C ASP A 294 -6.20 -10.25 -29.37
N LYS A 295 -7.05 -11.00 -28.68
CA LYS A 295 -6.63 -11.74 -27.48
C LYS A 295 -5.54 -12.78 -27.76
N ARG A 296 -5.50 -13.34 -28.98
CA ARG A 296 -4.48 -14.33 -29.36
C ARG A 296 -3.06 -13.74 -29.30
N VAL A 297 -2.89 -12.48 -29.67
CA VAL A 297 -1.61 -11.77 -29.53
C VAL A 297 -1.23 -11.61 -28.05
N ARG A 298 -2.18 -11.21 -27.19
CA ARG A 298 -1.95 -11.06 -25.75
C ARG A 298 -1.65 -12.40 -25.07
N GLN A 299 -2.34 -13.48 -25.47
CA GLN A 299 -2.04 -14.84 -25.03
C GLN A 299 -0.66 -15.32 -25.51
N ALA A 300 -0.30 -15.01 -26.76
CA ALA A 300 1.03 -15.32 -27.29
C ALA A 300 2.14 -14.66 -26.46
N ILE A 301 1.98 -13.39 -26.12
CA ILE A 301 2.91 -12.67 -25.23
C ILE A 301 3.00 -13.39 -23.87
N ASN A 302 1.86 -13.79 -23.30
CA ASN A 302 1.85 -14.53 -22.02
C ASN A 302 2.60 -15.87 -22.11
N PHE A 303 2.46 -16.64 -23.21
CA PHE A 303 3.18 -17.91 -23.40
C PHE A 303 4.65 -17.71 -23.77
N ALA A 304 5.07 -16.54 -24.24
CA ALA A 304 6.46 -16.23 -24.52
C ALA A 304 7.28 -15.93 -23.25
N LEU A 305 6.62 -15.60 -22.14
CA LEU A 305 7.25 -15.21 -20.88
C LEU A 305 7.49 -16.42 -19.97
N ASP A 306 8.75 -16.74 -19.65
CA ASP A 306 9.10 -17.65 -18.57
C ASP A 306 9.01 -16.93 -17.22
N LYS A 307 7.82 -16.96 -16.66
CA LYS A 307 7.52 -16.29 -15.38
C LYS A 307 8.26 -16.94 -14.21
N LYS A 308 8.57 -18.24 -14.31
CA LYS A 308 9.35 -18.95 -13.31
C LYS A 308 10.81 -18.50 -13.32
N TYR A 309 11.42 -18.38 -14.51
CA TYR A 309 12.77 -17.84 -14.65
C TYR A 309 12.87 -16.40 -14.12
N LEU A 310 11.86 -15.56 -14.44
CA LEU A 310 11.78 -14.20 -13.93
C LEU A 310 11.76 -14.16 -12.39
N THR A 311 10.88 -14.96 -11.75
CA THR A 311 10.75 -14.94 -10.28
C THR A 311 11.91 -15.63 -9.58
N ASP A 312 12.31 -16.81 -10.05
CA ASP A 312 13.24 -17.68 -9.32
C ASP A 312 14.71 -17.33 -9.58
N THR A 313 15.02 -16.89 -10.82
CA THR A 313 16.41 -16.62 -11.21
C THR A 313 16.71 -15.12 -11.22
N LEU A 314 15.94 -14.34 -11.96
CA LEU A 314 16.26 -12.93 -12.12
C LEU A 314 15.95 -12.11 -10.85
N LEU A 315 14.92 -12.48 -10.11
CA LEU A 315 14.48 -11.81 -8.88
C LEU A 315 14.75 -12.61 -7.60
N GLY A 316 15.55 -13.69 -7.68
CA GLY A 316 16.10 -14.40 -6.52
C GLY A 316 15.07 -15.05 -5.59
N LYS A 317 13.89 -15.43 -6.08
CA LYS A 317 12.78 -16.02 -5.30
C LYS A 317 12.21 -15.13 -4.19
N VAL A 318 12.46 -13.84 -4.23
CA VAL A 318 11.93 -12.91 -3.23
C VAL A 318 10.42 -12.75 -3.38
N HIS A 319 9.96 -12.71 -4.62
CA HIS A 319 8.57 -12.48 -4.97
C HIS A 319 7.87 -13.75 -5.39
N GLY A 320 6.55 -13.82 -5.14
CA GLY A 320 5.71 -14.90 -5.63
C GLY A 320 5.36 -14.71 -7.11
N ARG A 321 4.99 -15.80 -7.80
CA ARG A 321 4.38 -15.71 -9.13
C ARG A 321 2.92 -15.30 -9.00
N SER A 322 2.51 -14.24 -9.66
CA SER A 322 1.09 -13.88 -9.79
C SER A 322 0.44 -14.69 -10.90
N THR A 323 -0.77 -15.18 -10.67
CA THR A 323 -1.55 -15.96 -11.64
C THR A 323 -2.86 -15.31 -12.03
N GLY A 324 -3.25 -14.24 -11.36
CA GLY A 324 -4.53 -13.60 -11.60
C GLY A 324 -4.64 -12.21 -10.94
N PRO A 325 -5.82 -11.56 -11.07
CA PRO A 325 -6.06 -10.21 -10.60
C PRO A 325 -6.20 -10.06 -9.07
N ILE A 326 -6.26 -11.18 -8.34
CA ILE A 326 -6.39 -11.21 -6.88
C ILE A 326 -5.17 -11.92 -6.29
N ALA A 327 -4.52 -11.31 -5.30
CA ALA A 327 -3.34 -11.85 -4.64
C ALA A 327 -3.64 -13.15 -3.86
N SER A 328 -2.67 -14.07 -3.81
CA SER A 328 -2.86 -15.40 -3.19
C SER A 328 -3.16 -15.36 -1.69
N GLY A 329 -2.81 -14.28 -0.99
CA GLY A 329 -3.17 -14.06 0.42
C GLY A 329 -4.62 -13.64 0.65
N SER A 330 -5.40 -13.35 -0.40
CA SER A 330 -6.80 -12.98 -0.30
C SER A 330 -7.71 -14.22 -0.13
N PRO A 331 -8.76 -14.14 0.70
CA PRO A 331 -9.76 -15.20 0.78
C PRO A 331 -10.56 -15.42 -0.52
N TYR A 332 -10.42 -14.52 -1.50
CA TYR A 332 -11.10 -14.55 -2.81
C TYR A 332 -10.21 -15.04 -3.95
N TYR A 333 -8.97 -15.44 -3.68
CA TYR A 333 -8.05 -15.95 -4.70
C TYR A 333 -8.56 -17.23 -5.36
N GLU A 334 -8.41 -17.30 -6.71
CA GLU A 334 -8.76 -18.49 -7.52
C GLU A 334 -7.49 -19.13 -8.09
N PRO A 335 -7.07 -20.31 -7.57
CA PRO A 335 -5.86 -20.98 -8.06
C PRO A 335 -6.08 -21.74 -9.38
N GLN A 336 -7.35 -22.04 -9.74
CA GLN A 336 -7.72 -22.86 -10.91
C GLN A 336 -7.93 -21.96 -12.15
N VAL A 337 -6.85 -21.26 -12.55
CA VAL A 337 -6.78 -20.45 -13.76
C VAL A 337 -5.63 -20.91 -14.65
N GLU A 338 -5.67 -20.55 -15.96
CA GLU A 338 -4.55 -20.79 -16.87
C GLU A 338 -3.29 -20.06 -16.38
N LYS A 339 -2.20 -20.80 -16.20
CA LYS A 339 -0.95 -20.25 -15.64
C LYS A 339 -0.01 -19.65 -16.68
N TYR A 340 -0.30 -19.91 -17.95
CA TYR A 340 0.56 -19.46 -19.06
C TYR A 340 2.04 -19.82 -18.83
N ASP A 341 2.32 -21.09 -18.59
CA ASP A 341 3.69 -21.57 -18.55
C ASP A 341 4.33 -21.41 -19.93
N MET A 342 5.61 -21.04 -19.97
CA MET A 342 6.32 -20.73 -21.21
C MET A 342 6.16 -21.82 -22.26
N ASN A 343 5.67 -21.44 -23.44
CA ASN A 343 5.55 -22.30 -24.61
C ASN A 343 5.73 -21.47 -25.89
N LEU A 344 6.97 -21.40 -26.39
CA LEU A 344 7.31 -20.58 -27.56
C LEU A 344 6.64 -21.06 -28.83
N GLN A 345 6.42 -22.37 -28.98
CA GLN A 345 5.71 -22.92 -30.17
C GLN A 345 4.25 -22.51 -30.17
N LYS A 346 3.56 -22.61 -29.02
CA LYS A 346 2.16 -22.14 -28.87
C LYS A 346 2.07 -20.62 -29.07
N ALA A 347 3.03 -19.85 -28.56
CA ALA A 347 3.09 -18.41 -28.77
C ALA A 347 3.23 -18.06 -30.26
N ALA A 348 4.17 -18.69 -30.97
CA ALA A 348 4.37 -18.47 -32.40
C ALA A 348 3.11 -18.83 -33.20
N LYS A 349 2.48 -19.97 -32.91
CA LYS A 349 1.25 -20.39 -33.56
C LYS A 349 0.11 -19.38 -33.36
N LEU A 350 -0.08 -18.87 -32.14
CA LEU A 350 -1.09 -17.87 -31.83
C LEU A 350 -0.88 -16.56 -32.61
N LEU A 351 0.40 -16.16 -32.81
CA LEU A 351 0.74 -15.00 -33.65
C LEU A 351 0.44 -15.27 -35.13
N ASP A 352 0.76 -16.47 -35.63
CA ASP A 352 0.41 -16.87 -37.01
C ASP A 352 -1.09 -16.86 -37.24
N ASP A 353 -1.87 -17.44 -36.30
CA ASP A 353 -3.33 -17.50 -36.32
C ASP A 353 -3.96 -16.08 -36.23
N ALA A 354 -3.29 -15.13 -35.59
CA ALA A 354 -3.68 -13.72 -35.51
C ALA A 354 -3.24 -12.89 -36.72
N GLY A 355 -2.55 -13.50 -37.70
CA GLY A 355 -2.09 -12.83 -38.92
C GLY A 355 -0.70 -12.19 -38.84
N TYR A 356 0.00 -12.30 -37.73
CA TYR A 356 1.36 -11.78 -37.55
C TYR A 356 2.41 -12.84 -37.92
N LYS A 357 2.62 -13.05 -39.24
CA LYS A 357 3.64 -13.96 -39.74
C LYS A 357 5.03 -13.31 -39.69
N PRO A 358 6.13 -14.11 -39.59
CA PRO A 358 7.49 -13.57 -39.66
C PRO A 358 7.76 -12.83 -40.97
N GLY A 359 8.28 -11.62 -40.87
CA GLY A 359 8.85 -10.91 -42.05
C GLY A 359 10.21 -11.46 -42.46
N ALA A 360 10.85 -10.85 -43.46
CA ALA A 360 12.14 -11.29 -44.01
C ALA A 360 13.26 -11.32 -42.96
N ASN A 361 13.21 -10.45 -41.94
CA ASN A 361 14.15 -10.38 -40.81
C ASN A 361 13.70 -11.18 -39.59
N GLY A 362 12.60 -11.94 -39.69
CA GLY A 362 12.02 -12.69 -38.56
C GLY A 362 11.10 -11.86 -37.66
N THR A 363 11.00 -10.54 -37.82
CA THR A 363 10.12 -9.69 -37.00
C THR A 363 8.66 -9.86 -37.47
N ARG A 364 7.75 -10.09 -36.51
CA ARG A 364 6.30 -10.24 -36.70
C ARG A 364 5.54 -8.94 -36.43
N LEU A 365 5.92 -8.25 -35.36
CA LEU A 365 5.38 -6.94 -34.99
C LEU A 365 6.35 -6.24 -34.02
N THR A 366 6.17 -4.92 -33.90
CA THR A 366 6.94 -4.08 -32.98
C THR A 366 5.99 -3.45 -31.97
N LEU A 367 6.32 -3.54 -30.66
CA LEU A 367 5.54 -3.01 -29.55
C LEU A 367 6.37 -2.04 -28.71
N ASP A 368 5.74 -0.96 -28.27
CA ASP A 368 6.33 -0.04 -27.31
C ASP A 368 6.10 -0.54 -25.86
N LEU A 369 7.14 -0.46 -25.04
CA LEU A 369 7.11 -0.86 -23.63
C LEU A 369 7.52 0.30 -22.71
N ASP A 370 6.60 0.71 -21.86
CA ASP A 370 6.81 1.66 -20.78
C ASP A 370 6.99 0.94 -19.43
N TYR A 371 7.57 1.63 -18.45
CA TYR A 371 7.67 1.14 -17.07
C TYR A 371 7.77 2.30 -16.08
N ILE A 372 7.43 2.04 -14.80
CA ILE A 372 7.50 3.04 -13.74
C ILE A 372 8.97 3.42 -13.47
N PRO A 373 9.38 4.69 -13.65
CA PRO A 373 10.75 5.12 -13.40
C PRO A 373 11.17 4.90 -11.94
N GLY A 374 12.42 4.48 -11.73
CA GLY A 374 12.99 4.28 -10.40
C GLY A 374 12.67 2.95 -9.73
N ALA A 375 11.78 2.12 -10.29
CA ALA A 375 11.50 0.78 -9.78
C ALA A 375 12.55 -0.22 -10.30
N THR A 376 13.31 -0.84 -9.40
CA THR A 376 14.37 -1.82 -9.73
C THR A 376 13.79 -3.03 -10.46
N GLU A 377 12.71 -3.60 -9.92
CA GLU A 377 12.02 -4.75 -10.51
C GLU A 377 11.45 -4.40 -11.89
N GLY A 378 10.94 -3.18 -12.07
CA GLY A 378 10.45 -2.67 -13.35
C GLY A 378 11.53 -2.69 -14.42
N LYS A 379 12.76 -2.31 -14.08
CA LYS A 379 13.91 -2.36 -14.99
C LYS A 379 14.29 -3.79 -15.37
N VAL A 380 14.32 -4.72 -14.41
CA VAL A 380 14.59 -6.14 -14.67
C VAL A 380 13.50 -6.73 -15.57
N ILE A 381 12.25 -6.45 -15.30
CA ILE A 381 11.10 -6.97 -16.07
C ILE A 381 11.13 -6.44 -17.50
N GLN A 382 11.41 -5.15 -17.72
CA GLN A 382 11.45 -4.60 -19.09
C GLN A 382 12.55 -5.25 -19.95
N GLU A 383 13.77 -5.37 -19.41
CA GLU A 383 14.89 -5.98 -20.13
C GLU A 383 14.60 -7.46 -20.42
N TYR A 384 14.08 -8.18 -19.44
CA TYR A 384 13.64 -9.56 -19.61
C TYR A 384 12.54 -9.68 -20.69
N THR A 385 11.51 -8.81 -20.66
CA THR A 385 10.40 -8.82 -21.61
C THR A 385 10.89 -8.63 -23.05
N LYS A 386 11.82 -7.70 -23.26
CA LYS A 386 12.44 -7.47 -24.58
C LYS A 386 13.12 -8.73 -25.13
N VAL A 387 13.92 -9.39 -24.29
CA VAL A 387 14.63 -10.63 -24.70
C VAL A 387 13.64 -11.78 -24.92
N ALA A 388 12.66 -11.95 -24.03
CA ALA A 388 11.69 -13.04 -24.11
C ALA A 388 10.79 -12.95 -25.36
N LEU A 389 10.27 -11.76 -25.67
CA LEU A 389 9.39 -11.53 -26.80
C LEU A 389 10.14 -11.59 -28.14
N GLY A 390 11.42 -11.23 -28.15
CA GLY A 390 12.29 -11.40 -29.33
C GLY A 390 12.39 -12.85 -29.83
N LYS A 391 12.29 -13.84 -28.91
CA LYS A 391 12.31 -15.29 -29.26
C LYS A 391 11.13 -15.73 -30.13
N VAL A 392 10.03 -14.96 -30.15
CA VAL A 392 8.85 -15.22 -30.97
C VAL A 392 8.64 -14.15 -32.05
N GLY A 393 9.67 -13.35 -32.34
CA GLY A 393 9.64 -12.34 -33.39
C GLY A 393 8.91 -11.06 -33.03
N ILE A 394 8.66 -10.78 -31.76
CA ILE A 394 8.12 -9.49 -31.32
C ILE A 394 9.29 -8.60 -30.92
N GLU A 395 9.49 -7.51 -31.67
CA GLU A 395 10.44 -6.47 -31.33
C GLU A 395 9.86 -5.54 -30.27
N VAL A 396 10.64 -5.18 -29.26
CA VAL A 396 10.20 -4.32 -28.15
C VAL A 396 11.04 -3.05 -28.10
N ASN A 397 10.38 -1.91 -28.30
CA ASN A 397 10.94 -0.58 -28.12
C ASN A 397 10.71 -0.11 -26.69
N VAL A 398 11.75 -0.08 -25.88
CA VAL A 398 11.64 0.43 -24.50
C VAL A 398 11.62 1.95 -24.49
N ARG A 399 10.57 2.53 -23.90
CA ARG A 399 10.39 3.98 -23.78
C ARG A 399 10.64 4.43 -22.35
N ASN A 400 11.83 4.96 -22.09
CA ASN A 400 12.16 5.52 -20.79
C ASN A 400 11.37 6.81 -20.54
N SER A 401 10.79 6.94 -19.35
CA SER A 401 10.23 8.20 -18.86
C SER A 401 11.19 8.83 -17.87
N PRO A 402 11.44 10.15 -17.93
CA PRO A 402 12.38 10.84 -17.03
C PRO A 402 11.90 10.84 -15.59
N ASP A 403 10.59 10.80 -15.36
CA ASP A 403 9.96 10.85 -14.04
C ASP A 403 8.60 10.16 -14.03
N PHE A 404 8.08 9.94 -12.82
CA PHE A 404 6.77 9.32 -12.60
C PHE A 404 5.61 10.13 -13.23
N PRO A 405 5.51 11.47 -13.11
CA PRO A 405 4.43 12.25 -13.74
C PRO A 405 4.36 12.07 -15.26
N THR A 406 5.51 12.00 -15.94
CA THR A 406 5.57 11.79 -17.40
C THR A 406 5.07 10.41 -17.80
N TRP A 407 5.52 9.35 -17.09
CA TRP A 407 5.00 8.00 -17.28
C TRP A 407 3.49 7.95 -16.99
N ALA A 408 3.05 8.46 -15.84
CA ALA A 408 1.65 8.41 -15.42
C ALA A 408 0.72 9.12 -16.41
N ARG A 409 1.13 10.26 -16.96
CA ARG A 409 0.36 10.99 -17.99
C ARG A 409 0.22 10.15 -19.25
N ARG A 410 1.30 9.52 -19.75
CA ARG A 410 1.28 8.68 -20.95
C ARG A 410 0.35 7.49 -20.79
N ILE A 411 0.46 6.79 -19.66
CA ILE A 411 -0.37 5.60 -19.38
C ILE A 411 -1.83 5.99 -19.17
N SER A 412 -2.10 7.01 -18.37
CA SER A 412 -3.49 7.45 -18.10
C SER A 412 -4.19 8.10 -19.31
N SER A 413 -3.43 8.58 -20.31
CA SER A 413 -3.98 9.01 -21.58
C SER A 413 -4.06 7.89 -22.64
N HIS A 414 -3.79 6.65 -22.26
CA HIS A 414 -3.83 5.45 -23.10
C HIS A 414 -2.87 5.49 -24.32
N GLN A 415 -1.76 6.25 -24.24
CA GLN A 415 -0.77 6.40 -25.32
C GLN A 415 0.38 5.39 -25.18
N PHE A 416 0.06 4.11 -25.05
CA PHE A 416 1.03 3.02 -24.90
C PHE A 416 0.53 1.73 -25.59
N ASP A 417 1.45 0.83 -25.92
CA ASP A 417 1.13 -0.57 -26.27
C ASP A 417 1.18 -1.44 -25.01
N MET A 418 2.32 -1.45 -24.32
CA MET A 418 2.55 -2.21 -23.09
C MET A 418 3.14 -1.34 -22.00
N THR A 419 2.84 -1.65 -20.73
CA THR A 419 3.52 -1.03 -19.59
C THR A 419 3.72 -2.02 -18.44
N VAL A 420 4.90 -2.01 -17.84
CA VAL A 420 5.10 -2.66 -16.53
C VAL A 420 4.49 -1.74 -15.47
N ASP A 421 3.49 -2.24 -14.78
CA ASP A 421 2.73 -1.50 -13.78
C ASP A 421 2.50 -2.34 -12.52
N SER A 422 2.16 -1.69 -11.43
CA SER A 422 1.85 -2.31 -10.15
C SER A 422 0.50 -1.85 -9.62
N VAL A 423 -0.28 -2.78 -9.09
CA VAL A 423 -1.57 -2.52 -8.45
C VAL A 423 -1.64 -3.21 -7.11
N TRP A 424 -2.54 -2.75 -6.26
CA TRP A 424 -2.64 -3.18 -4.88
C TRP A 424 -4.07 -3.56 -4.56
N ASN A 425 -4.27 -4.76 -3.98
CA ASN A 425 -5.61 -5.30 -3.75
C ASN A 425 -6.33 -4.69 -2.54
N TRP A 426 -5.61 -4.18 -1.55
CA TRP A 426 -6.16 -3.52 -0.35
C TRP A 426 -7.27 -4.32 0.35
N GLY A 427 -7.03 -5.63 0.50
CA GLY A 427 -7.87 -6.56 1.22
C GLY A 427 -9.07 -7.05 0.45
N ASP A 428 -10.12 -6.28 0.37
CA ASP A 428 -11.34 -6.69 -0.34
C ASP A 428 -11.31 -6.26 -1.81
N PRO A 429 -11.74 -7.12 -2.74
CA PRO A 429 -11.78 -6.78 -4.17
C PRO A 429 -12.55 -5.51 -4.51
N VAL A 430 -13.58 -5.14 -3.75
CA VAL A 430 -14.31 -3.86 -3.94
C VAL A 430 -13.37 -2.65 -3.78
N ILE A 431 -12.39 -2.73 -2.89
CA ILE A 431 -11.48 -1.62 -2.59
C ILE A 431 -10.38 -1.50 -3.64
N GLY A 432 -9.68 -2.61 -3.96
CA GLY A 432 -8.48 -2.58 -4.78
C GLY A 432 -8.61 -3.19 -6.17
N VAL A 433 -9.53 -4.14 -6.38
CA VAL A 433 -9.63 -4.91 -7.63
C VAL A 433 -10.68 -4.31 -8.59
N HIS A 434 -11.87 -3.96 -8.12
CA HIS A 434 -12.93 -3.41 -8.97
C HIS A 434 -12.46 -2.22 -9.80
N ARG A 435 -11.64 -1.34 -9.23
CA ARG A 435 -11.17 -0.13 -9.90
C ARG A 435 -10.35 -0.41 -11.17
N THR A 436 -9.69 -1.57 -11.24
CA THR A 436 -8.81 -1.93 -12.35
C THR A 436 -9.52 -2.74 -13.44
N TRP A 437 -10.71 -3.29 -13.16
CA TRP A 437 -11.40 -4.20 -14.08
C TRP A 437 -12.78 -3.73 -14.54
N LEU A 438 -13.46 -2.84 -13.80
CA LEU A 438 -14.75 -2.29 -14.24
C LEU A 438 -14.56 -1.40 -15.48
N SER A 439 -15.38 -1.65 -16.51
CA SER A 439 -15.39 -0.84 -17.75
C SER A 439 -15.70 0.63 -17.49
N SER A 440 -16.53 0.94 -16.47
CA SER A 440 -16.87 2.31 -16.05
C SER A 440 -15.67 3.09 -15.49
N ASN A 441 -14.57 2.42 -15.17
CA ASN A 441 -13.33 3.02 -14.68
C ASN A 441 -12.29 3.30 -15.78
N ILE A 442 -12.64 3.14 -17.04
CA ILE A 442 -11.83 3.61 -18.17
C ILE A 442 -12.00 5.14 -18.24
N LYS A 443 -11.03 5.87 -17.69
CA LYS A 443 -11.07 7.33 -17.59
C LYS A 443 -9.70 7.90 -17.92
N ALA A 444 -9.61 8.69 -18.97
CA ALA A 444 -8.37 9.40 -19.31
C ALA A 444 -7.92 10.31 -18.16
N GLY A 445 -6.62 10.37 -17.92
CA GLY A 445 -6.01 11.18 -16.84
C GLY A 445 -6.00 10.52 -15.47
N ILE A 446 -6.58 9.32 -15.31
CA ILE A 446 -6.61 8.60 -14.03
C ILE A 446 -5.72 7.36 -14.10
N ILE A 447 -4.62 7.38 -13.32
CA ILE A 447 -3.71 6.24 -13.20
C ILE A 447 -4.26 5.21 -12.19
N TRP A 448 -3.82 3.94 -12.32
CA TRP A 448 -4.23 2.81 -11.47
C TRP A 448 -5.74 2.56 -11.43
N SER A 449 -6.39 2.89 -12.50
CA SER A 449 -7.76 2.58 -12.85
C SER A 449 -7.76 1.45 -13.90
N ASN A 450 -8.78 1.36 -14.74
CA ASN A 450 -8.77 0.46 -15.90
C ASN A 450 -7.99 1.11 -17.06
N THR A 451 -6.68 1.32 -16.87
CA THR A 451 -5.79 1.98 -17.85
C THR A 451 -5.52 1.13 -19.09
N GLN A 452 -5.69 -0.18 -18.97
CA GLN A 452 -5.59 -1.15 -20.08
C GLN A 452 -6.76 -1.11 -21.06
N ASN A 453 -7.78 -0.27 -20.85
CA ASN A 453 -8.99 -0.14 -21.68
C ASN A 453 -9.80 -1.45 -21.82
N TYR A 454 -9.71 -2.33 -20.82
CA TYR A 454 -10.38 -3.62 -20.84
C TYR A 454 -11.90 -3.46 -20.64
N THR A 455 -12.70 -4.09 -21.49
CA THR A 455 -14.16 -4.10 -21.38
C THR A 455 -14.68 -5.52 -21.53
N ASN A 456 -15.50 -5.95 -20.55
CA ASN A 456 -16.24 -7.21 -20.61
C ASN A 456 -17.49 -7.11 -19.74
N SER A 457 -18.66 -7.17 -20.37
CA SER A 457 -19.94 -7.01 -19.68
C SER A 457 -20.20 -8.07 -18.60
N LYS A 458 -19.69 -9.31 -18.79
CA LYS A 458 -19.83 -10.38 -17.79
C LYS A 458 -18.93 -10.12 -16.58
N VAL A 459 -17.73 -9.59 -16.79
CA VAL A 459 -16.83 -9.16 -15.69
C VAL A 459 -17.48 -8.01 -14.91
N ASP A 460 -18.04 -7.02 -15.61
CA ASP A 460 -18.75 -5.90 -14.96
C ASP A 460 -19.93 -6.39 -14.12
N GLU A 461 -20.76 -7.30 -14.65
CA GLU A 461 -21.88 -7.93 -13.93
C GLU A 461 -21.42 -8.69 -12.68
N LEU A 462 -20.37 -9.51 -12.82
CA LEU A 462 -19.83 -10.31 -11.71
C LEU A 462 -19.26 -9.41 -10.59
N LEU A 463 -18.51 -8.38 -10.96
CA LEU A 463 -17.96 -7.43 -10.00
C LEU A 463 -19.07 -6.64 -9.28
N ALA A 464 -20.05 -6.12 -10.02
CA ALA A 464 -21.17 -5.39 -9.44
C ALA A 464 -22.00 -6.27 -8.48
N SER A 465 -22.26 -7.53 -8.87
CA SER A 465 -22.99 -8.49 -8.04
C SER A 465 -22.19 -8.91 -6.80
N ALA A 466 -20.90 -9.23 -6.95
CA ALA A 466 -20.03 -9.60 -5.85
C ALA A 466 -19.82 -8.45 -4.86
N GLY A 467 -19.87 -7.19 -5.33
CA GLY A 467 -19.79 -6.01 -4.48
C GLY A 467 -20.95 -5.88 -3.47
N LYS A 468 -22.09 -6.50 -3.75
CA LYS A 468 -23.33 -6.45 -2.94
C LYS A 468 -23.64 -7.76 -2.21
N GLU A 469 -23.02 -8.87 -2.61
CA GLU A 469 -23.32 -10.20 -2.06
C GLU A 469 -22.69 -10.37 -0.67
N SER A 470 -23.52 -10.61 0.32
CA SER A 470 -23.10 -10.80 1.71
C SER A 470 -22.74 -12.26 2.04
N VAL A 471 -23.23 -13.23 1.25
CA VAL A 471 -22.91 -14.65 1.47
C VAL A 471 -21.52 -14.95 0.89
N MET A 472 -20.56 -15.20 1.75
CA MET A 472 -19.15 -15.41 1.37
C MET A 472 -18.95 -16.46 0.26
N ALA A 473 -19.66 -17.59 0.31
CA ALA A 473 -19.52 -18.65 -0.69
C ALA A 473 -19.97 -18.19 -2.09
N LYS A 474 -21.10 -17.47 -2.18
CA LYS A 474 -21.60 -16.91 -3.45
C LYS A 474 -20.66 -15.84 -3.97
N ARG A 475 -20.18 -14.97 -3.08
CA ARG A 475 -19.22 -13.91 -3.41
C ARG A 475 -17.91 -14.48 -3.97
N LYS A 476 -17.37 -15.53 -3.34
CA LYS A 476 -16.19 -16.25 -3.82
C LYS A 476 -16.41 -16.85 -5.21
N ALA A 477 -17.57 -17.46 -5.46
CA ALA A 477 -17.89 -18.04 -6.77
C ALA A 477 -17.91 -16.98 -7.87
N MET A 478 -18.47 -15.79 -7.61
CA MET A 478 -18.46 -14.67 -8.56
C MET A 478 -17.05 -14.19 -8.87
N TYR A 479 -16.20 -13.97 -7.84
CA TYR A 479 -14.81 -13.60 -8.05
C TYR A 479 -13.99 -14.69 -8.73
N SER A 480 -14.27 -15.97 -8.47
CA SER A 480 -13.64 -17.08 -9.19
C SER A 480 -13.95 -17.03 -10.69
N GLN A 481 -15.23 -16.85 -11.07
CA GLN A 481 -15.62 -16.71 -12.47
C GLN A 481 -14.96 -15.50 -13.13
N MET A 482 -14.97 -14.34 -12.46
CA MET A 482 -14.32 -13.13 -12.96
C MET A 482 -12.83 -13.35 -13.24
N GLN A 483 -12.11 -13.98 -12.30
CA GLN A 483 -10.68 -14.27 -12.46
C GLN A 483 -10.41 -15.18 -13.66
N LYS A 484 -11.21 -16.20 -13.87
CA LYS A 484 -11.09 -17.12 -15.02
C LYS A 484 -11.26 -16.37 -16.34
N ILE A 485 -12.25 -15.48 -16.45
CA ILE A 485 -12.49 -14.68 -17.65
C ILE A 485 -11.31 -13.71 -17.89
N VAL A 486 -10.91 -12.94 -16.88
CA VAL A 486 -9.82 -11.96 -17.03
C VAL A 486 -8.51 -12.64 -17.39
N VAL A 487 -8.21 -13.79 -16.81
CA VAL A 487 -6.99 -14.55 -17.13
C VAL A 487 -7.05 -15.10 -18.56
N ASP A 488 -8.19 -15.62 -19.03
CA ASP A 488 -8.32 -16.10 -20.41
C ASP A 488 -8.20 -14.98 -21.45
N GLU A 489 -8.79 -13.81 -21.17
CA GLU A 489 -8.77 -12.69 -22.11
C GLU A 489 -7.46 -11.90 -22.11
N CYS A 490 -6.59 -12.13 -21.12
CA CYS A 490 -5.24 -11.56 -21.03
C CYS A 490 -5.18 -10.05 -21.25
N PRO A 491 -5.94 -9.18 -20.58
CA PRO A 491 -5.69 -7.74 -20.65
C PRO A 491 -4.37 -7.32 -20.04
N VAL A 492 -3.76 -8.23 -19.26
CA VAL A 492 -2.41 -8.11 -18.70
C VAL A 492 -1.73 -9.48 -18.69
N ALA A 493 -0.40 -9.51 -18.65
CA ALA A 493 0.36 -10.67 -18.21
C ALA A 493 0.66 -10.51 -16.71
N PHE A 494 0.04 -11.34 -15.87
CA PHE A 494 0.32 -11.39 -14.44
C PHE A 494 1.73 -11.95 -14.24
N LEU A 495 2.61 -11.20 -13.56
CA LEU A 495 4.01 -11.55 -13.40
C LEU A 495 4.34 -11.92 -11.94
N LEU A 496 4.21 -10.98 -11.04
CA LEU A 496 4.66 -11.10 -9.65
C LEU A 496 3.56 -10.80 -8.64
N GLU A 497 3.54 -11.57 -7.54
CA GLU A 497 3.09 -11.08 -6.25
C GLU A 497 4.28 -10.47 -5.54
N PHE A 498 4.26 -9.15 -5.40
CA PHE A 498 5.36 -8.43 -4.79
C PHE A 498 5.35 -8.65 -3.27
N ASN A 499 6.41 -9.20 -2.73
CA ASN A 499 6.52 -9.46 -1.31
C ASN A 499 7.31 -8.33 -0.65
N PHE A 500 6.67 -7.61 0.25
CA PHE A 500 7.39 -6.84 1.24
C PHE A 500 7.77 -7.77 2.38
N ASN A 501 9.06 -8.08 2.49
CA ASN A 501 9.59 -8.71 3.67
C ASN A 501 10.05 -7.62 4.64
N MET A 502 9.98 -7.93 5.93
CA MET A 502 10.52 -7.10 7.00
C MET A 502 11.54 -7.89 7.77
N ALA A 503 12.62 -7.23 8.18
CA ALA A 503 13.53 -7.79 9.15
C ALA A 503 13.33 -7.12 10.52
N PHE A 504 13.23 -7.92 11.57
CA PHE A 504 13.09 -7.49 12.94
C PHE A 504 14.28 -7.96 13.76
N ASN A 505 14.86 -7.09 14.56
CA ASN A 505 15.79 -7.48 15.60
C ASN A 505 15.06 -8.33 16.65
N ALA A 506 15.72 -9.32 17.24
CA ALA A 506 15.15 -10.24 18.24
C ALA A 506 14.62 -9.54 19.50
N LYS A 507 15.11 -8.35 19.81
CA LYS A 507 14.58 -7.56 20.93
C LYS A 507 13.16 -7.04 20.69
N VAL A 508 12.69 -6.96 19.43
CA VAL A 508 11.32 -6.54 19.10
C VAL A 508 10.38 -7.72 19.29
N GLN A 509 9.56 -7.64 20.33
CA GLN A 509 8.58 -8.66 20.70
C GLN A 509 7.17 -8.26 20.30
N ASN A 510 6.24 -9.23 20.22
CA ASN A 510 4.83 -9.00 19.88
C ASN A 510 4.68 -8.17 18.60
N ARG A 511 5.33 -8.63 17.55
CA ARG A 511 5.33 -7.97 16.22
C ARG A 511 3.92 -7.87 15.68
N PRO A 512 3.61 -6.87 14.83
CA PRO A 512 2.28 -6.76 14.23
C PRO A 512 1.90 -8.05 13.48
N ALA A 513 0.84 -8.71 13.95
CA ALA A 513 0.36 -9.98 13.40
C ALA A 513 -0.93 -9.82 12.57
N GLY A 514 -1.52 -8.62 12.52
CA GLY A 514 -2.72 -8.32 11.73
C GLY A 514 -2.47 -8.38 10.23
N ILE A 515 -3.55 -8.43 9.46
CA ILE A 515 -3.50 -8.49 7.99
C ILE A 515 -2.83 -7.26 7.35
N TRP A 516 -2.67 -6.18 8.08
CA TRP A 516 -2.08 -4.92 7.64
C TRP A 516 -0.59 -4.76 7.99
N GLY A 517 -0.02 -5.61 8.85
CA GLY A 517 1.38 -5.51 9.29
C GLY A 517 1.70 -4.15 9.95
N LEU A 518 2.78 -3.47 9.53
CA LEU A 518 3.17 -2.16 10.11
C LEU A 518 2.23 -0.99 9.77
N VAL A 519 1.31 -1.15 8.82
CA VAL A 519 0.26 -0.15 8.58
C VAL A 519 -0.98 -0.39 9.45
N ASP A 520 -0.85 -1.20 10.50
CA ASP A 520 -1.77 -1.33 11.63
C ASP A 520 -1.18 -0.63 12.88
N GLY A 521 -2.01 -0.41 13.90
CA GLY A 521 -1.52 0.11 15.19
C GLY A 521 -0.67 -0.93 15.94
N ILE A 522 0.59 -0.60 16.25
CA ILE A 522 1.52 -1.51 16.95
C ILE A 522 1.40 -1.42 18.47
N THR A 523 0.17 -1.51 18.99
CA THR A 523 -0.17 -1.33 20.41
C THR A 523 0.47 -2.35 21.34
N ASP A 524 0.67 -3.58 20.85
CA ASP A 524 1.15 -4.72 21.65
C ASP A 524 2.65 -4.96 21.49
N THR A 525 3.28 -4.31 20.51
CA THR A 525 4.73 -4.41 20.28
C THR A 525 5.50 -3.88 21.49
N SER A 526 6.54 -4.60 21.89
CA SER A 526 7.39 -4.27 23.04
C SER A 526 8.86 -4.54 22.70
N ILE A 527 9.76 -3.98 23.53
CA ILE A 527 11.20 -4.27 23.48
C ILE A 527 11.54 -5.16 24.66
N LYS A 528 12.26 -6.25 24.37
CA LYS A 528 12.88 -7.06 25.40
C LYS A 528 14.02 -6.24 26.01
N GLY A 529 13.96 -6.02 27.35
CA GLY A 529 15.02 -5.39 28.12
C GLY A 529 16.26 -6.25 28.21
#